data_f46412ae1479c2edead7dd22c157184a
#
_entry.id   f46412ae1479c2edead7dd22c157184a
#
_cell.length_a   1.000
_cell.length_b   1.000
_cell.length_c   1.000
_cell.angle_alpha   90.00
_cell.angle_beta   90.00
_cell.angle_gamma   90.00
#
_symmetry.space_group_name_H-M   'P 1'
#
loop_
_entity.id
_entity.type
_entity.pdbx_description
1 polymer ?
#
loop_
_entity_poly.entity_id
_entity_poly.type
_entity_poly.pdbx_seq_one_letter_code
_entity_poly.pdbx_strand_id
1 'polypeptide(L)'
;MTYNNQIRAARALLGLSQGDVAALSGLSVPTVKRAEGQGVIAASSDAIAAIRAALEASGVEFIAENGSGPGVRLSKRKAGT
;
A
#
# COMPACT_ATOMS: atom_id res chain seq x y z
N MET A 1 -1.01 5.72 10.99
CA MET A 1 0.12 4.82 10.75
C MET A 1 -0.26 3.76 9.73
N THR A 2 0.64 3.39 8.83
CA THR A 2 0.39 2.40 7.80
C THR A 2 1.20 1.14 8.11
N TYR A 3 0.55 -0.01 8.15
CA TYR A 3 1.19 -1.27 8.49
C TYR A 3 1.57 -2.05 7.23
N ASN A 4 2.61 -2.87 7.34
CA ASN A 4 3.11 -3.67 6.22
C ASN A 4 2.02 -4.54 5.60
N ASN A 5 1.21 -5.18 6.41
CA ASN A 5 0.16 -6.05 5.91
C ASN A 5 -1.00 -5.27 5.27
N GLN A 6 -1.20 -4.01 5.64
CA GLN A 6 -2.17 -3.17 4.94
C GLN A 6 -1.72 -2.92 3.51
N ILE A 7 -0.42 -2.69 3.31
CA ILE A 7 0.14 -2.47 1.97
C ILE A 7 -0.04 -3.72 1.12
N ARG A 8 0.27 -4.89 1.67
CA ARG A 8 0.08 -6.15 0.94
C ARG A 8 -1.38 -6.40 0.59
N ALA A 9 -2.27 -6.14 1.55
CA ALA A 9 -3.71 -6.32 1.34
C ALA A 9 -4.24 -5.36 0.27
N ALA A 10 -3.81 -4.12 0.30
CA ALA A 10 -4.22 -3.12 -0.69
C ALA A 10 -3.78 -3.53 -2.09
N ARG A 11 -2.53 -3.98 -2.21
CA ARG A 11 -2.01 -4.47 -3.48
C ARG A 11 -2.83 -5.66 -3.98
N ALA A 12 -3.14 -6.59 -3.10
CA ALA A 12 -3.94 -7.77 -3.45
C ALA A 12 -5.35 -7.39 -3.89
N LEU A 13 -5.99 -6.45 -3.20
CA LEU A 13 -7.32 -5.97 -3.57
C LEU A 13 -7.35 -5.39 -4.98
N LEU A 14 -6.28 -4.72 -5.36
CA LEU A 14 -6.18 -4.09 -6.68
C LEU A 14 -5.66 -5.04 -7.76
N GLY A 15 -5.21 -6.22 -7.38
CA GLY A 15 -4.63 -7.16 -8.33
C GLY A 15 -3.30 -6.73 -8.90
N LEU A 16 -2.54 -5.93 -8.13
CA LEU A 16 -1.26 -5.39 -8.59
C LEU A 16 -0.09 -6.25 -8.13
N SER A 17 0.95 -6.31 -8.96
CA SER A 17 2.21 -6.92 -8.57
C SER A 17 3.07 -5.91 -7.80
N GLN A 18 4.11 -6.41 -7.15
CA GLN A 18 5.08 -5.51 -6.50
C GLN A 18 5.75 -4.61 -7.55
N GLY A 19 5.98 -5.12 -8.75
CA GLY A 19 6.51 -4.31 -9.85
C GLY A 19 5.58 -3.18 -10.25
N ASP A 20 4.26 -3.46 -10.27
CA ASP A 20 3.26 -2.44 -10.58
C ASP A 20 3.29 -1.33 -9.54
N VAL A 21 3.36 -1.69 -8.28
CA VAL A 21 3.40 -0.71 -7.19
C VAL A 21 4.68 0.11 -7.25
N ALA A 22 5.81 -0.53 -7.56
CA ALA A 22 7.08 0.17 -7.73
C ALA A 22 6.97 1.23 -8.81
N ALA A 23 6.40 0.87 -9.96
CA ALA A 23 6.23 1.81 -11.07
C ALA A 23 5.31 2.97 -10.68
N LEU A 24 4.19 2.68 -10.03
CA LEU A 24 3.22 3.71 -9.64
C LEU A 24 3.76 4.67 -8.57
N SER A 25 4.61 4.17 -7.68
CA SER A 25 5.15 4.98 -6.58
C SER A 25 6.48 5.64 -6.92
N GLY A 26 7.08 5.28 -8.05
CA GLY A 26 8.39 5.80 -8.42
C GLY A 26 9.54 5.18 -7.62
N LEU A 27 9.32 4.00 -7.04
CA LEU A 27 10.30 3.33 -6.19
C LEU A 27 10.76 2.03 -6.84
N SER A 28 11.78 1.40 -6.23
CA SER A 28 12.27 0.11 -6.71
C SER A 28 11.45 -1.03 -6.12
N VAL A 29 11.47 -2.19 -6.77
CA VAL A 29 10.82 -3.39 -6.25
C VAL A 29 11.39 -3.79 -4.89
N PRO A 30 12.71 -3.79 -4.65
CA PRO A 30 13.23 -4.06 -3.31
C PRO A 30 12.66 -3.14 -2.23
N THR A 31 12.43 -1.87 -2.55
CA THR A 31 11.84 -0.93 -1.59
C THR A 31 10.39 -1.30 -1.28
N VAL A 32 9.62 -1.71 -2.30
CA VAL A 32 8.25 -2.17 -2.09
C VAL A 32 8.25 -3.42 -1.21
N LYS A 33 9.15 -4.35 -1.46
CA LYS A 33 9.27 -5.56 -0.64
C LYS A 33 9.55 -5.22 0.82
N ARG A 34 10.43 -4.26 1.08
CA ARG A 34 10.71 -3.81 2.45
C ARG A 34 9.48 -3.20 3.09
N ALA A 35 8.72 -2.43 2.34
CA ALA A 35 7.49 -1.81 2.85
C ALA A 35 6.44 -2.86 3.21
N GLU A 36 6.51 -4.03 2.57
CA GLU A 36 5.61 -5.14 2.87
C GLU A 36 6.16 -6.06 3.97
N GLY A 37 7.27 -5.67 4.58
CA GLY A 37 7.84 -6.42 5.69
C GLY A 37 8.84 -7.49 5.29
N GLN A 38 9.24 -7.54 4.03
CA GLN A 38 10.23 -8.52 3.57
C GLN A 38 11.63 -7.98 3.78
N GLY A 39 12.54 -8.85 4.22
CA GLY A 39 13.91 -8.48 4.45
C GLY A 39 14.12 -7.91 5.85
N VAL A 40 15.38 -7.58 6.16
CA VAL A 40 15.77 -7.13 7.49
C VAL A 40 15.78 -5.61 7.63
N ILE A 41 15.80 -4.89 6.51
CA ILE A 41 15.84 -3.43 6.50
C ILE A 41 14.43 -2.91 6.26
N ALA A 42 13.94 -2.07 7.17
CA ALA A 42 12.61 -1.48 7.01
C ALA A 42 12.63 -0.39 5.94
N ALA A 43 11.51 -0.20 5.26
CA ALA A 43 11.36 0.91 4.34
C ALA A 43 11.27 2.22 5.13
N SER A 44 11.75 3.31 4.54
CA SER A 44 11.64 4.63 5.16
C SER A 44 10.17 5.07 5.21
N SER A 45 9.87 6.01 6.09
CA SER A 45 8.52 6.57 6.18
C SER A 45 8.14 7.28 4.89
N ASP A 46 9.09 7.89 4.20
CA ASP A 46 8.82 8.53 2.91
C ASP A 46 8.43 7.51 1.85
N ALA A 47 9.11 6.36 1.81
CA ALA A 47 8.78 5.29 0.88
C ALA A 47 7.39 4.74 1.16
N ILE A 48 7.08 4.52 2.43
CA ILE A 48 5.75 4.02 2.82
C ILE A 48 4.67 5.02 2.43
N ALA A 49 4.90 6.31 2.63
CA ALA A 49 3.95 7.34 2.25
C ALA A 49 3.73 7.38 0.74
N ALA A 50 4.80 7.23 -0.04
CA ALA A 50 4.69 7.22 -1.49
C ALA A 50 3.90 6.00 -2.00
N ILE A 51 4.14 4.85 -1.41
CA ILE A 51 3.42 3.61 -1.75
C ILE A 51 1.94 3.75 -1.39
N ARG A 52 1.66 4.24 -0.20
CA ARG A 52 0.28 4.44 0.24
C ARG A 52 -0.46 5.38 -0.70
N ALA A 53 0.16 6.51 -1.06
CA ALA A 53 -0.45 7.48 -1.96
C ALA A 53 -0.74 6.86 -3.33
N ALA A 54 0.17 6.04 -3.85
CA ALA A 54 -0.01 5.36 -5.12
C ALA A 54 -1.19 4.39 -5.07
N LEU A 55 -1.31 3.63 -3.97
CA LEU A 55 -2.39 2.67 -3.80
C LEU A 55 -3.73 3.38 -3.62
N GLU A 56 -3.74 4.49 -2.87
CA GLU A 56 -4.96 5.28 -2.70
C GLU A 56 -5.42 5.84 -4.04
N ALA A 57 -4.50 6.35 -4.85
CA ALA A 57 -4.81 6.85 -6.18
C ALA A 57 -5.33 5.75 -7.09
N SER A 58 -4.95 4.51 -6.84
CA SER A 58 -5.38 3.36 -7.62
C SER A 58 -6.72 2.79 -7.16
N GLY A 59 -7.30 3.30 -6.08
CA GLY A 59 -8.66 2.95 -5.70
C GLY A 59 -8.84 2.21 -4.39
N VAL A 60 -7.94 2.40 -3.44
CA VAL A 60 -8.03 1.77 -2.11
C VAL A 60 -8.12 2.84 -1.04
N GLU A 61 -8.90 2.56 0.00
CA GLU A 61 -8.91 3.35 1.24
C GLU A 61 -8.15 2.59 2.31
N PHE A 62 -7.26 3.28 3.01
CA PHE A 62 -6.60 2.72 4.19
C PHE A 62 -7.40 3.11 5.42
N ILE A 63 -7.74 2.11 6.22
CA ILE A 63 -8.56 2.30 7.42
C ILE A 63 -7.64 2.26 8.63
N ALA A 64 -7.62 3.36 9.38
CA ALA A 64 -6.77 3.48 10.55
C ALA A 64 -7.28 2.61 11.69
N GLU A 65 -6.38 2.28 12.61
CA GLU A 65 -6.74 1.59 13.84
C GLU A 65 -7.76 2.42 14.61
N ASN A 66 -8.90 1.83 14.95
CA ASN A 66 -9.97 2.54 15.63
C ASN A 66 -10.68 1.64 16.65
N GLY A 67 -9.96 0.69 17.21
CA GLY A 67 -10.54 -0.26 18.15
C GLY A 67 -10.91 -1.58 17.53
N SER A 68 -11.01 -1.62 16.20
CA SER A 68 -11.33 -2.86 15.46
C SER A 68 -10.17 -3.34 14.61
N GLY A 69 -9.03 -2.65 14.69
CA GLY A 69 -7.85 -2.97 13.92
C GLY A 69 -7.78 -2.20 12.61
N PRO A 70 -6.57 -2.05 12.07
CA PRO A 70 -6.39 -1.37 10.80
C PRO A 70 -6.82 -2.27 9.65
N GLY A 71 -7.19 -1.65 8.51
CA GLY A 71 -7.62 -2.42 7.36
C GLY A 71 -7.50 -1.62 6.08
N VAL A 72 -8.01 -2.21 5.00
CA VAL A 72 -8.10 -1.57 3.70
C VAL A 72 -9.38 -2.02 3.03
N ARG A 73 -9.88 -1.19 2.11
CA ARG A 73 -11.04 -1.56 1.29
C ARG A 73 -10.97 -0.82 -0.03
N LEU A 74 -11.68 -1.34 -1.02
CA LEU A 74 -11.78 -0.66 -2.30
C LEU A 74 -12.58 0.63 -2.12
N SER A 75 -12.13 1.68 -2.79
CA SER A 75 -12.80 2.97 -2.73
C SER A 75 -14.01 2.96 -3.64
N LYS A 76 -15.17 3.31 -3.09
CA LYS A 76 -16.39 3.43 -3.88
C LYS A 76 -16.26 4.46 -4.98
N ARG A 77 -15.59 5.56 -4.67
CA ARG A 77 -15.45 6.65 -5.61
C ARG A 77 -14.69 6.21 -6.85
N LYS A 78 -13.66 5.42 -6.67
CA LYS A 78 -12.88 4.90 -7.78
C LYS A 78 -13.74 4.03 -8.67
N ALA A 79 -14.52 3.16 -8.06
CA ALA A 79 -15.36 2.24 -8.81
C ALA A 79 -16.45 2.96 -9.60
N GLY A 80 -16.85 4.14 -9.17
CA GLY A 80 -17.93 4.88 -9.80
C GLY A 80 -17.51 5.68 -11.04
N THR A 81 -16.25 5.72 -11.35
CA THR A 81 -15.77 6.51 -12.49
C THR A 81 -15.88 5.76 -13.80
#